data_7f17403c289287b449fbf88c5d827135
#
_entry.id   7f17403c289287b449fbf88c5d827135
#
_cell.length_a   1.000
_cell.length_b   1.000
_cell.length_c   1.000
_cell.angle_alpha   90.00
_cell.angle_beta   90.00
_cell.angle_gamma   90.00
#
_symmetry.space_group_name_H-M   'P 1'
#
loop_
_entity.id
_entity.type
_entity.pdbx_description
1 polymer ?
#
loop_
_entity_poly.entity_id
_entity_poly.type
_entity_poly.pdbx_seq_one_letter_code
_entity_poly.pdbx_strand_id
1 'polypeptide(L)'
;MEKKWWKESIVYQIYPRSFKDSNGDGIGDLNGITEKMEYLEKLGVNVVWLSPVYQSPNDDNGYDISDYRAIMTEFGTMEDFDRMLAAAHEHGIKIVMDLVVNHTSDEHPWFVESRKSKDNPYRDYYIWREGKDGKEPNNWGSCFSGPAWEYDEETGMYYLHLFSKKQPDLNWDNPKVREEVFDMMNWWLKKGVDGFRMDVISLISKKPDLPDGKPGINGYASFNEPANGPHVHEYLQEMREKVLNNADTITVGECSGVTLEEAKKYARSDEKELNMVFQFEHMDVDADADNKWTDKKMDLREMKAVLTKWQKGLEDIAWNSLFWENHDQPRSVSRYADDSAKYHDVSAKMLATCIHMMQGTPYVYQGEELGMTNVPFTSIDQFRDLDSINAYRELVEEQHVFTAEEMMRYLCRKSRDNARTPFQWDDSAYAGFSTVEPWIMVNPNYKEINAKKQVDDPESVFNYYRKLIALRKEKEIIVYGTYDLLLPESEEIYMYTRTLGEEKLLVVCNFSEKEVAVEIPEEFRKGSYLIANYPEGEIKEQMTIRPYEAFVLEK
;
A
#
# COMPACT_ATOMS: atom_id res chain seq x y z
N MET A 1 -7.25 -20.86 15.35
CA MET A 1 -7.40 -20.25 13.99
C MET A 1 -6.89 -21.22 12.94
N GLU A 2 -7.57 -21.37 11.78
CA GLU A 2 -7.13 -22.28 10.72
C GLU A 2 -5.85 -21.79 10.04
N LYS A 3 -4.90 -22.72 9.78
CA LYS A 3 -3.67 -22.44 9.05
C LYS A 3 -3.96 -22.29 7.57
N LYS A 4 -3.46 -21.22 6.96
CA LYS A 4 -3.58 -20.91 5.53
C LYS A 4 -2.25 -20.40 5.02
N TRP A 5 -1.85 -20.80 3.83
CA TRP A 5 -0.58 -20.38 3.24
C TRP A 5 -0.46 -18.87 3.12
N TRP A 6 -1.53 -18.17 2.78
CA TRP A 6 -1.53 -16.70 2.65
C TRP A 6 -1.41 -15.97 4.01
N LYS A 7 -1.79 -16.60 5.15
CA LYS A 7 -1.52 -16.08 6.50
C LYS A 7 -0.03 -16.16 6.86
N GLU A 8 0.63 -17.21 6.39
CA GLU A 8 2.04 -17.50 6.65
C GLU A 8 2.98 -16.78 5.68
N SER A 9 2.42 -16.22 4.61
CA SER A 9 3.18 -15.51 3.57
C SER A 9 3.71 -14.16 4.01
N ILE A 10 4.72 -13.71 3.27
CA ILE A 10 5.23 -12.35 3.25
C ILE A 10 5.10 -11.85 1.82
N VAL A 11 4.37 -10.76 1.65
CA VAL A 11 4.13 -10.13 0.35
C VAL A 11 5.12 -9.01 0.13
N TYR A 12 5.77 -9.01 -1.03
CA TYR A 12 6.63 -7.92 -1.48
C TYR A 12 5.93 -7.15 -2.59
N GLN A 13 5.76 -5.85 -2.44
CA GLN A 13 5.15 -5.03 -3.47
C GLN A 13 6.20 -4.49 -4.42
N ILE A 14 6.02 -4.72 -5.72
CA ILE A 14 6.81 -4.12 -6.79
C ILE A 14 5.98 -3.02 -7.48
N TYR A 15 6.58 -1.83 -7.58
CA TYR A 15 6.14 -0.75 -8.45
C TYR A 15 6.98 -0.82 -9.73
N PRO A 16 6.45 -1.44 -10.82
CA PRO A 16 7.26 -1.90 -11.96
C PRO A 16 8.08 -0.79 -12.62
N ARG A 17 7.47 0.38 -12.80
CA ARG A 17 8.09 1.55 -13.43
C ARG A 17 9.41 1.99 -12.78
N SER A 18 9.59 1.70 -11.49
CA SER A 18 10.75 2.12 -10.70
C SER A 18 11.55 0.97 -10.09
N PHE A 19 11.33 -0.28 -10.51
CA PHE A 19 12.05 -1.41 -9.93
C PHE A 19 13.38 -1.69 -10.63
N LYS A 20 13.36 -1.99 -11.95
CA LYS A 20 14.56 -2.21 -12.76
C LYS A 20 14.27 -2.00 -14.24
N ASP A 21 15.00 -1.13 -14.88
CA ASP A 21 15.02 -0.93 -16.33
C ASP A 21 16.02 -1.92 -16.95
N SER A 22 15.52 -2.81 -17.81
CA SER A 22 16.32 -3.80 -18.53
C SER A 22 16.70 -3.39 -19.94
N ASN A 23 15.95 -2.48 -20.55
CA ASN A 23 16.08 -2.10 -21.97
C ASN A 23 16.79 -0.75 -22.18
N GLY A 24 16.98 0.05 -21.12
CA GLY A 24 17.68 1.32 -21.15
C GLY A 24 16.86 2.49 -21.68
N ASP A 25 15.55 2.51 -21.42
CA ASP A 25 14.67 3.61 -21.76
C ASP A 25 14.34 4.56 -20.58
N GLY A 26 14.83 4.25 -19.37
CA GLY A 26 14.61 5.03 -18.15
C GLY A 26 13.38 4.59 -17.36
N ILE A 27 12.69 3.54 -17.79
CA ILE A 27 11.47 3.01 -17.19
C ILE A 27 11.70 1.55 -16.79
N GLY A 28 11.33 1.16 -15.58
CA GLY A 28 11.38 -0.23 -15.15
C GLY A 28 10.39 -1.10 -15.92
N ASP A 29 10.71 -2.38 -16.11
CA ASP A 29 9.97 -3.29 -16.96
C ASP A 29 9.90 -4.73 -16.42
N LEU A 30 9.10 -5.59 -17.06
CA LEU A 30 8.89 -6.99 -16.65
C LEU A 30 10.16 -7.85 -16.74
N ASN A 31 11.01 -7.59 -17.74
CA ASN A 31 12.30 -8.30 -17.85
C ASN A 31 13.25 -7.88 -16.73
N GLY A 32 13.25 -6.60 -16.34
CA GLY A 32 13.98 -6.12 -15.17
C GLY A 32 13.52 -6.79 -13.86
N ILE A 33 12.21 -7.03 -13.71
CA ILE A 33 11.68 -7.80 -12.57
C ILE A 33 12.20 -9.24 -12.63
N THR A 34 12.17 -9.87 -13.81
CA THR A 34 12.68 -11.24 -14.02
C THR A 34 14.13 -11.36 -13.62
N GLU A 35 14.98 -10.39 -13.97
CA GLU A 35 16.40 -10.35 -13.60
C GLU A 35 16.65 -10.31 -12.08
N LYS A 36 15.65 -9.94 -11.29
CA LYS A 36 15.77 -9.74 -9.84
C LYS A 36 15.07 -10.81 -8.99
N MET A 37 14.64 -11.91 -9.60
CA MET A 37 13.99 -13.00 -8.85
C MET A 37 14.90 -13.64 -7.79
N GLU A 38 16.20 -13.80 -8.08
CA GLU A 38 17.17 -14.29 -7.08
C GLU A 38 17.32 -13.37 -5.87
N TYR A 39 17.21 -12.05 -6.07
CA TYR A 39 17.22 -11.07 -4.98
C TYR A 39 16.02 -11.24 -4.07
N LEU A 40 14.83 -11.41 -4.65
CA LEU A 40 13.58 -11.61 -3.91
C LEU A 40 13.58 -12.96 -3.16
N GLU A 41 14.07 -14.03 -3.80
CA GLU A 41 14.27 -15.34 -3.17
C GLU A 41 15.26 -15.24 -2.00
N LYS A 42 16.39 -14.54 -2.18
CA LYS A 42 17.39 -14.33 -1.13
C LYS A 42 16.83 -13.54 0.05
N LEU A 43 15.97 -12.56 -0.18
CA LEU A 43 15.23 -11.83 0.87
C LEU A 43 14.30 -12.78 1.64
N GLY A 44 13.74 -13.77 0.95
CA GLY A 44 12.90 -14.81 1.52
C GLY A 44 11.40 -14.59 1.36
N VAL A 45 10.97 -13.59 0.60
CA VAL A 45 9.54 -13.36 0.28
C VAL A 45 9.02 -14.48 -0.61
N ASN A 46 7.73 -14.77 -0.52
CA ASN A 46 7.10 -15.86 -1.26
C ASN A 46 5.86 -15.43 -2.05
N VAL A 47 5.50 -14.15 -1.98
CA VAL A 47 4.46 -13.54 -2.78
C VAL A 47 4.94 -12.18 -3.27
N VAL A 48 4.72 -11.87 -4.53
CA VAL A 48 4.94 -10.54 -5.11
C VAL A 48 3.60 -9.97 -5.57
N TRP A 49 3.26 -8.80 -5.08
CA TRP A 49 2.19 -7.97 -5.61
C TRP A 49 2.78 -6.97 -6.62
N LEU A 50 2.31 -7.03 -7.86
CA LEU A 50 2.65 -6.08 -8.91
C LEU A 50 1.62 -4.94 -8.93
N SER A 51 2.05 -3.69 -8.79
CA SER A 51 1.24 -2.56 -9.20
C SER A 51 0.90 -2.68 -10.70
N PRO A 52 -0.16 -2.01 -11.23
CA PRO A 52 -0.71 -2.32 -12.55
C PRO A 52 0.32 -2.35 -13.68
N VAL A 53 0.27 -3.39 -14.50
CA VAL A 53 1.11 -3.56 -15.71
C VAL A 53 0.27 -3.62 -16.98
N TYR A 54 -1.03 -3.41 -16.87
CA TYR A 54 -1.96 -3.43 -17.99
C TYR A 54 -1.77 -2.24 -18.92
N GLN A 55 -2.30 -2.34 -20.15
CA GLN A 55 -2.30 -1.23 -21.09
C GLN A 55 -3.02 -0.02 -20.50
N SER A 56 -2.32 1.11 -20.49
CA SER A 56 -2.78 2.37 -19.89
C SER A 56 -2.21 3.56 -20.65
N PRO A 57 -2.95 4.68 -20.81
CA PRO A 57 -2.39 5.94 -21.25
C PRO A 57 -1.53 6.64 -20.21
N ASN A 58 -1.45 6.09 -18.98
CA ASN A 58 -0.54 6.51 -17.91
C ASN A 58 -0.83 7.90 -17.31
N ASP A 59 -2.11 8.27 -17.23
CA ASP A 59 -2.54 9.49 -16.55
C ASP A 59 -2.30 9.41 -15.04
N ASP A 60 -2.63 8.25 -14.42
CA ASP A 60 -2.40 7.95 -13.01
C ASP A 60 -1.45 6.75 -12.86
N ASN A 61 -0.30 6.79 -13.52
CA ASN A 61 0.77 5.79 -13.40
C ASN A 61 0.30 4.32 -13.48
N GLY A 62 -0.61 4.03 -14.45
CA GLY A 62 -1.12 2.69 -14.73
C GLY A 62 -2.45 2.35 -14.08
N TYR A 63 -2.96 3.16 -13.15
CA TYR A 63 -4.28 2.94 -12.54
C TYR A 63 -5.45 3.43 -13.43
N ASP A 64 -5.18 4.00 -14.58
CA ASP A 64 -6.11 4.34 -15.66
C ASP A 64 -6.00 3.29 -16.77
N ILE A 65 -6.68 2.16 -16.61
CA ILE A 65 -6.54 0.98 -17.47
C ILE A 65 -7.42 1.13 -18.74
N SER A 66 -6.80 1.02 -19.92
CA SER A 66 -7.49 1.03 -21.19
C SER A 66 -7.71 -0.36 -21.82
N ASP A 67 -6.92 -1.37 -21.41
CA ASP A 67 -7.12 -2.77 -21.78
C ASP A 67 -6.59 -3.71 -20.68
N TYR A 68 -7.49 -4.45 -20.04
CA TYR A 68 -7.16 -5.37 -18.94
C TYR A 68 -6.44 -6.66 -19.38
N ARG A 69 -6.40 -6.97 -20.68
CA ARG A 69 -5.79 -8.19 -21.22
C ARG A 69 -4.54 -7.94 -22.08
N ALA A 70 -4.07 -6.70 -22.09
CA ALA A 70 -2.82 -6.30 -22.73
C ALA A 70 -1.82 -5.78 -21.70
N ILE A 71 -0.55 -5.97 -21.95
CA ILE A 71 0.55 -5.38 -21.17
C ILE A 71 0.89 -4.01 -21.75
N MET A 72 1.12 -3.03 -20.87
CA MET A 72 1.58 -1.71 -21.24
C MET A 72 2.91 -1.80 -22.00
N THR A 73 2.99 -1.16 -23.16
CA THR A 73 4.14 -1.29 -24.07
C THR A 73 5.47 -0.93 -23.41
N GLU A 74 5.47 0.03 -22.48
CA GLU A 74 6.66 0.43 -21.73
C GLU A 74 7.16 -0.69 -20.80
N PHE A 75 6.28 -1.58 -20.35
CA PHE A 75 6.65 -2.69 -19.46
C PHE A 75 7.02 -3.98 -20.22
N GLY A 76 6.76 -4.04 -21.52
CA GLY A 76 7.05 -5.17 -22.37
C GLY A 76 5.84 -5.76 -23.07
N THR A 77 5.85 -7.08 -23.26
CA THR A 77 4.83 -7.84 -23.96
C THR A 77 4.15 -8.86 -23.04
N MET A 78 3.10 -9.51 -23.54
CA MET A 78 2.46 -10.62 -22.82
C MET A 78 3.41 -11.82 -22.68
N GLU A 79 4.30 -12.03 -23.62
CA GLU A 79 5.35 -13.07 -23.54
C GLU A 79 6.39 -12.73 -22.46
N ASP A 80 6.69 -11.45 -22.24
CA ASP A 80 7.57 -11.00 -21.14
C ASP A 80 6.90 -11.27 -19.80
N PHE A 81 5.58 -11.01 -19.69
CA PHE A 81 4.80 -11.35 -18.51
C PHE A 81 4.80 -12.86 -18.24
N ASP A 82 4.59 -13.68 -19.27
CA ASP A 82 4.59 -15.14 -19.11
C ASP A 82 5.96 -15.67 -18.64
N ARG A 83 7.05 -15.10 -19.14
CA ARG A 83 8.42 -15.44 -18.67
C ARG A 83 8.64 -15.02 -17.21
N MET A 84 8.21 -13.82 -16.86
CA MET A 84 8.32 -13.31 -15.49
C MET A 84 7.52 -14.17 -14.51
N LEU A 85 6.28 -14.53 -14.86
CA LEU A 85 5.43 -15.40 -14.05
C LEU A 85 6.05 -16.80 -13.87
N ALA A 86 6.57 -17.41 -14.94
CA ALA A 86 7.24 -18.70 -14.87
C ALA A 86 8.51 -18.62 -14.00
N ALA A 87 9.33 -17.60 -14.16
CA ALA A 87 10.53 -17.39 -13.33
C ALA A 87 10.15 -17.21 -11.86
N ALA A 88 9.11 -16.43 -11.54
CA ALA A 88 8.66 -16.27 -10.17
C ALA A 88 8.26 -17.62 -9.54
N HIS A 89 7.49 -18.43 -10.26
CA HIS A 89 7.07 -19.75 -9.79
C HIS A 89 8.27 -20.72 -9.62
N GLU A 90 9.27 -20.66 -10.50
CA GLU A 90 10.51 -21.45 -10.37
C GLU A 90 11.28 -21.10 -9.09
N HIS A 91 11.25 -19.83 -8.66
CA HIS A 91 11.81 -19.36 -7.39
C HIS A 91 10.85 -19.52 -6.18
N GLY A 92 9.71 -20.19 -6.35
CA GLY A 92 8.71 -20.39 -5.29
C GLY A 92 7.96 -19.13 -4.89
N ILE A 93 7.92 -18.13 -5.76
CA ILE A 93 7.26 -16.85 -5.55
C ILE A 93 5.95 -16.81 -6.32
N LYS A 94 4.85 -16.53 -5.62
CA LYS A 94 3.52 -16.35 -6.19
C LYS A 94 3.34 -14.91 -6.68
N ILE A 95 2.52 -14.72 -7.74
CA ILE A 95 2.26 -13.40 -8.33
C ILE A 95 0.81 -12.99 -8.07
N VAL A 96 0.66 -11.83 -7.46
CA VAL A 96 -0.61 -11.13 -7.22
C VAL A 96 -0.69 -9.92 -8.13
N MET A 97 -1.77 -9.85 -8.93
CA MET A 97 -2.04 -8.72 -9.81
C MET A 97 -2.86 -7.65 -9.11
N ASP A 98 -2.68 -6.41 -9.51
CA ASP A 98 -3.53 -5.30 -9.06
C ASP A 98 -4.84 -5.31 -9.86
N LEU A 99 -5.98 -5.41 -9.20
CA LEU A 99 -7.30 -5.41 -9.80
C LEU A 99 -7.94 -4.03 -9.65
N VAL A 100 -7.90 -3.23 -10.69
CA VAL A 100 -8.43 -1.86 -10.72
C VAL A 100 -9.78 -1.87 -11.43
N VAL A 101 -10.87 -2.01 -10.68
CA VAL A 101 -12.20 -2.23 -11.25
C VAL A 101 -13.28 -1.29 -10.69
N ASN A 102 -12.90 -0.30 -9.88
CA ASN A 102 -13.78 0.80 -9.56
C ASN A 102 -13.99 1.74 -10.76
N HIS A 103 -12.98 1.91 -11.58
CA HIS A 103 -12.93 2.79 -12.75
C HIS A 103 -12.11 2.19 -13.88
N THR A 104 -12.17 2.77 -15.07
CA THR A 104 -11.28 2.49 -16.20
C THR A 104 -10.62 3.78 -16.66
N SER A 105 -9.68 3.71 -17.63
CA SER A 105 -9.30 4.87 -18.41
C SER A 105 -10.52 5.40 -19.20
N ASP A 106 -10.55 6.71 -19.47
CA ASP A 106 -11.48 7.32 -20.44
C ASP A 106 -11.19 6.87 -21.89
N GLU A 107 -10.02 6.27 -22.13
CA GLU A 107 -9.64 5.66 -23.41
C GLU A 107 -10.04 4.16 -23.48
N HIS A 108 -10.62 3.58 -22.44
CA HIS A 108 -11.15 2.23 -22.49
C HIS A 108 -12.31 2.14 -23.49
N PRO A 109 -12.38 1.12 -24.36
CA PRO A 109 -13.44 0.99 -25.37
C PRO A 109 -14.86 1.13 -24.83
N TRP A 110 -15.12 0.65 -23.62
CA TRP A 110 -16.43 0.80 -22.97
C TRP A 110 -16.81 2.26 -22.74
N PHE A 111 -15.86 3.11 -22.28
CA PHE A 111 -16.14 4.52 -22.05
C PHE A 111 -16.23 5.30 -23.35
N VAL A 112 -15.36 5.01 -24.31
CA VAL A 112 -15.40 5.62 -25.66
C VAL A 112 -16.77 5.37 -26.32
N GLU A 113 -17.34 4.17 -26.17
CA GLU A 113 -18.70 3.87 -26.63
C GLU A 113 -19.77 4.55 -25.76
N SER A 114 -19.64 4.46 -24.42
CA SER A 114 -20.59 5.01 -23.45
C SER A 114 -20.90 6.49 -23.68
N ARG A 115 -19.92 7.31 -24.05
CA ARG A 115 -20.07 8.74 -24.22
C ARG A 115 -20.65 9.18 -25.58
N LYS A 116 -20.78 8.26 -26.57
CA LYS A 116 -21.27 8.60 -27.91
C LYS A 116 -22.75 9.00 -27.93
N SER A 117 -23.57 8.39 -27.11
CA SER A 117 -25.00 8.71 -27.01
C SER A 117 -25.61 8.20 -25.70
N LYS A 118 -26.77 8.74 -25.33
CA LYS A 118 -27.52 8.30 -24.15
C LYS A 118 -28.14 6.90 -24.28
N ASP A 119 -28.29 6.39 -25.53
CA ASP A 119 -29.01 5.16 -25.85
C ASP A 119 -28.11 3.99 -26.23
N ASN A 120 -26.76 4.14 -26.17
CA ASN A 120 -25.86 3.07 -26.56
C ASN A 120 -25.77 1.94 -25.50
N PRO A 121 -25.41 0.70 -25.91
CA PRO A 121 -25.35 -0.45 -25.00
C PRO A 121 -24.38 -0.33 -23.84
N TYR A 122 -23.38 0.55 -23.94
CA TYR A 122 -22.35 0.78 -22.92
C TYR A 122 -22.67 1.97 -22.00
N ARG A 123 -23.78 2.70 -22.27
CA ARG A 123 -24.11 3.91 -21.47
C ARG A 123 -24.11 3.61 -19.98
N ASP A 124 -24.78 2.55 -19.57
CA ASP A 124 -24.93 2.16 -18.16
C ASP A 124 -23.72 1.38 -17.60
N TYR A 125 -22.62 1.27 -18.35
CA TYR A 125 -21.36 0.74 -17.80
C TYR A 125 -20.70 1.73 -16.85
N TYR A 126 -21.03 3.02 -16.99
CA TYR A 126 -20.51 4.12 -16.17
C TYR A 126 -21.64 4.89 -15.51
N ILE A 127 -21.28 5.69 -14.51
CA ILE A 127 -22.27 6.45 -13.72
C ILE A 127 -22.44 7.83 -14.33
N TRP A 128 -23.56 8.04 -15.00
CA TRP A 128 -23.95 9.28 -15.64
C TRP A 128 -25.13 9.91 -14.90
N ARG A 129 -25.10 11.23 -14.69
CA ARG A 129 -26.20 11.98 -14.07
C ARG A 129 -26.40 13.32 -14.78
N GLU A 130 -27.65 13.80 -14.76
CA GLU A 130 -27.94 15.18 -15.12
C GLU A 130 -27.44 16.12 -14.05
N GLY A 131 -27.00 17.32 -14.46
CA GLY A 131 -26.62 18.36 -13.51
C GLY A 131 -27.80 18.87 -12.69
N LYS A 132 -27.52 19.45 -11.54
CA LYS A 132 -28.51 20.07 -10.67
C LYS A 132 -28.32 21.58 -10.66
N ASP A 133 -29.34 22.33 -11.06
CA ASP A 133 -29.30 23.81 -11.13
C ASP A 133 -28.10 24.37 -11.93
N GLY A 134 -27.71 23.69 -13.01
CA GLY A 134 -26.58 24.07 -13.87
C GLY A 134 -25.20 23.80 -13.27
N LYS A 135 -25.11 22.96 -12.24
CA LYS A 135 -23.90 22.51 -11.55
C LYS A 135 -23.82 21.00 -11.53
N GLU A 136 -22.77 20.48 -10.89
CA GLU A 136 -22.55 19.06 -10.66
C GLU A 136 -23.74 18.42 -9.91
N PRO A 137 -23.97 17.11 -10.05
CA PRO A 137 -25.06 16.39 -9.39
C PRO A 137 -25.03 16.45 -7.87
N ASN A 138 -23.83 16.49 -7.26
CA ASN A 138 -23.59 16.65 -5.84
C ASN A 138 -22.21 17.30 -5.58
N ASN A 139 -21.83 17.45 -4.31
CA ASN A 139 -20.59 18.12 -3.90
C ASN A 139 -19.40 17.17 -3.68
N TRP A 140 -19.41 15.97 -4.24
CA TRP A 140 -18.28 15.05 -4.06
C TRP A 140 -17.02 15.58 -4.74
N GLY A 141 -15.89 15.44 -4.04
CA GLY A 141 -14.58 15.78 -4.54
C GLY A 141 -13.85 14.58 -5.12
N SER A 142 -12.98 14.85 -6.07
CA SER A 142 -11.99 13.90 -6.57
C SER A 142 -10.86 13.71 -5.55
N CYS A 143 -10.28 12.52 -5.50
CA CYS A 143 -9.05 12.25 -4.75
C CYS A 143 -7.89 13.17 -5.18
N PHE A 144 -7.88 13.57 -6.46
CA PHE A 144 -6.84 14.39 -7.08
C PHE A 144 -7.23 15.85 -7.28
N SER A 145 -7.99 16.39 -6.31
CA SER A 145 -8.49 17.78 -6.30
C SER A 145 -9.66 18.04 -7.27
N GLY A 146 -10.43 19.08 -6.97
CA GLY A 146 -11.59 19.47 -7.77
C GLY A 146 -12.83 18.58 -7.55
N PRO A 147 -13.88 18.79 -8.39
CA PRO A 147 -15.12 18.01 -8.31
C PRO A 147 -14.93 16.56 -8.80
N ALA A 148 -15.75 15.64 -8.30
CA ALA A 148 -15.80 14.25 -8.77
C ALA A 148 -16.69 14.04 -10.01
N TRP A 149 -17.17 15.11 -10.63
CA TRP A 149 -18.04 15.08 -11.80
C TRP A 149 -17.49 15.93 -12.92
N GLU A 150 -17.38 15.33 -14.12
CA GLU A 150 -16.99 16.04 -15.33
C GLU A 150 -18.17 16.13 -16.30
N TYR A 151 -18.39 17.33 -16.87
CA TYR A 151 -19.45 17.59 -17.83
C TYR A 151 -19.02 17.11 -19.23
N ASP A 152 -19.89 16.31 -19.85
CA ASP A 152 -19.72 15.85 -21.22
C ASP A 152 -20.62 16.67 -22.17
N GLU A 153 -19.99 17.49 -23.00
CA GLU A 153 -20.70 18.38 -23.94
C GLU A 153 -21.50 17.61 -25.01
N GLU A 154 -21.05 16.40 -25.37
CA GLU A 154 -21.70 15.61 -26.45
C GLU A 154 -23.09 15.11 -25.99
N THR A 155 -23.24 14.73 -24.74
CA THR A 155 -24.48 14.18 -24.20
C THR A 155 -25.20 15.12 -23.23
N GLY A 156 -24.57 16.20 -22.79
CA GLY A 156 -25.12 17.16 -21.85
C GLY A 156 -25.38 16.57 -20.46
N MET A 157 -24.55 15.60 -20.05
CA MET A 157 -24.62 14.96 -18.74
C MET A 157 -23.24 14.96 -18.07
N TYR A 158 -23.19 14.68 -16.78
CA TYR A 158 -21.97 14.50 -16.02
C TYR A 158 -21.67 13.02 -15.82
N TYR A 159 -20.39 12.62 -15.92
CA TYR A 159 -19.95 11.31 -15.46
C TYR A 159 -19.17 11.43 -14.14
N LEU A 160 -19.28 10.39 -13.30
CA LEU A 160 -18.56 10.31 -12.03
C LEU A 160 -17.12 9.87 -12.27
N HIS A 161 -16.17 10.54 -11.58
CA HIS A 161 -14.77 10.14 -11.49
C HIS A 161 -14.23 10.46 -10.10
N LEU A 162 -14.15 9.48 -9.22
CA LEU A 162 -13.63 9.69 -7.85
C LEU A 162 -12.12 9.96 -7.82
N PHE A 163 -11.43 9.73 -8.95
CA PHE A 163 -10.01 10.00 -9.17
C PHE A 163 -9.82 11.02 -10.30
N SER A 164 -8.87 10.86 -11.19
CA SER A 164 -8.72 11.75 -12.35
C SER A 164 -10.00 11.76 -13.21
N LYS A 165 -10.28 12.89 -13.86
CA LYS A 165 -11.34 12.96 -14.87
C LYS A 165 -11.12 12.00 -16.04
N LYS A 166 -9.90 11.47 -16.19
CA LYS A 166 -9.56 10.40 -17.14
C LYS A 166 -9.81 8.98 -16.56
N GLN A 167 -10.40 8.88 -15.38
CA GLN A 167 -10.71 7.63 -14.68
C GLN A 167 -12.22 7.54 -14.34
N PRO A 168 -13.11 7.42 -15.36
CA PRO A 168 -14.56 7.32 -15.13
C PRO A 168 -14.93 6.09 -14.32
N ASP A 169 -15.80 6.27 -13.32
CA ASP A 169 -16.27 5.22 -12.40
C ASP A 169 -17.23 4.24 -13.09
N LEU A 170 -16.97 2.95 -12.94
CA LEU A 170 -17.83 1.88 -13.41
C LEU A 170 -19.11 1.76 -12.59
N ASN A 171 -20.20 1.41 -13.25
CA ASN A 171 -21.49 1.13 -12.64
C ASN A 171 -21.65 -0.35 -12.28
N TRP A 172 -21.28 -0.74 -11.07
CA TRP A 172 -21.37 -2.13 -10.60
C TRP A 172 -22.81 -2.61 -10.37
N ASP A 173 -23.80 -1.72 -10.32
CA ASP A 173 -25.22 -2.11 -10.31
C ASP A 173 -25.62 -2.81 -11.61
N ASN A 174 -24.90 -2.53 -12.70
CA ASN A 174 -25.07 -3.19 -13.98
C ASN A 174 -24.43 -4.59 -13.96
N PRO A 175 -25.22 -5.69 -14.07
CA PRO A 175 -24.68 -7.05 -14.02
C PRO A 175 -23.72 -7.38 -15.17
N LYS A 176 -23.83 -6.67 -16.32
CA LYS A 176 -22.89 -6.87 -17.43
C LYS A 176 -21.48 -6.40 -17.08
N VAL A 177 -21.35 -5.30 -16.31
CA VAL A 177 -20.05 -4.84 -15.83
C VAL A 177 -19.43 -5.91 -14.93
N ARG A 178 -20.19 -6.49 -14.01
CA ARG A 178 -19.72 -7.56 -13.14
C ARG A 178 -19.28 -8.81 -13.92
N GLU A 179 -20.07 -9.20 -14.92
CA GLU A 179 -19.74 -10.35 -15.80
C GLU A 179 -18.43 -10.14 -16.56
N GLU A 180 -18.20 -8.95 -17.12
CA GLU A 180 -16.96 -8.59 -17.82
C GLU A 180 -15.75 -8.61 -16.89
N VAL A 181 -15.90 -8.07 -15.68
CA VAL A 181 -14.85 -8.08 -14.65
C VAL A 181 -14.51 -9.52 -14.23
N PHE A 182 -15.52 -10.36 -13.97
CA PHE A 182 -15.32 -11.75 -13.56
C PHE A 182 -14.70 -12.60 -14.67
N ASP A 183 -15.07 -12.37 -15.92
CA ASP A 183 -14.45 -13.04 -17.08
C ASP A 183 -12.97 -12.65 -17.23
N MET A 184 -12.65 -11.39 -17.05
CA MET A 184 -11.27 -10.89 -17.05
C MET A 184 -10.45 -11.49 -15.91
N MET A 185 -10.98 -11.53 -14.69
CA MET A 185 -10.29 -12.15 -13.55
C MET A 185 -10.04 -13.64 -13.77
N ASN A 186 -11.04 -14.39 -14.26
CA ASN A 186 -10.88 -15.80 -14.60
C ASN A 186 -9.84 -16.02 -15.71
N TRP A 187 -9.72 -15.10 -16.66
CA TRP A 187 -8.68 -15.17 -17.69
C TRP A 187 -7.27 -15.04 -17.09
N TRP A 188 -7.05 -14.14 -16.13
CA TRP A 188 -5.77 -14.01 -15.43
C TRP A 188 -5.47 -15.23 -14.53
N LEU A 189 -6.47 -15.77 -13.83
CA LEU A 189 -6.29 -17.01 -13.03
C LEU A 189 -5.91 -18.19 -13.93
N LYS A 190 -6.53 -18.34 -15.11
CA LYS A 190 -6.16 -19.37 -16.09
C LYS A 190 -4.74 -19.18 -16.64
N LYS A 191 -4.25 -17.94 -16.67
CA LYS A 191 -2.88 -17.62 -17.07
C LYS A 191 -1.87 -18.03 -16.00
N GLY A 192 -2.30 -18.20 -14.75
CA GLY A 192 -1.50 -18.71 -13.65
C GLY A 192 -1.18 -17.70 -12.55
N VAL A 193 -1.83 -16.52 -12.51
CA VAL A 193 -1.66 -15.60 -11.38
C VAL A 193 -2.29 -16.20 -10.11
N ASP A 194 -1.72 -15.87 -8.96
CA ASP A 194 -2.04 -16.51 -7.68
C ASP A 194 -3.02 -15.68 -6.82
N GLY A 195 -3.48 -14.54 -7.31
CA GLY A 195 -4.44 -13.72 -6.58
C GLY A 195 -4.50 -12.28 -7.04
N PHE A 196 -5.24 -11.48 -6.27
CA PHE A 196 -5.50 -10.08 -6.59
C PHE A 196 -5.39 -9.17 -5.36
N ARG A 197 -4.71 -8.06 -5.52
CA ARG A 197 -4.92 -6.87 -4.69
C ARG A 197 -5.98 -6.02 -5.38
N MET A 198 -7.03 -5.66 -4.68
CA MET A 198 -8.20 -5.00 -5.25
C MET A 198 -8.17 -3.52 -4.89
N ASP A 199 -7.90 -2.72 -5.90
CA ASP A 199 -7.80 -1.26 -5.82
C ASP A 199 -9.14 -0.66 -5.41
N VAL A 200 -9.13 0.17 -4.39
CA VAL A 200 -10.27 0.91 -3.82
C VAL A 200 -11.60 0.15 -3.83
N ILE A 201 -11.55 -1.13 -3.52
CA ILE A 201 -12.68 -2.05 -3.68
C ILE A 201 -13.92 -1.65 -2.84
N SER A 202 -13.72 -0.89 -1.78
CA SER A 202 -14.82 -0.35 -0.97
C SER A 202 -15.69 0.69 -1.70
N LEU A 203 -15.22 1.21 -2.85
CA LEU A 203 -15.89 2.23 -3.63
C LEU A 203 -16.78 1.68 -4.77
N ILE A 204 -16.74 0.39 -5.07
CA ILE A 204 -17.48 -0.18 -6.23
C ILE A 204 -19.00 -0.06 -6.12
N SER A 205 -19.56 -0.04 -4.91
CA SER A 205 -20.98 0.20 -4.67
C SER A 205 -21.18 1.60 -4.13
N LYS A 206 -21.94 2.44 -4.86
CA LYS A 206 -22.24 3.82 -4.46
C LYS A 206 -23.57 3.88 -3.70
N LYS A 207 -23.75 4.91 -2.87
CA LYS A 207 -25.04 5.22 -2.24
C LYS A 207 -26.07 5.59 -3.33
N PRO A 208 -27.27 4.99 -3.37
CA PRO A 208 -28.20 5.14 -4.50
C PRO A 208 -28.60 6.58 -4.84
N ASP A 209 -28.81 7.40 -3.81
CA ASP A 209 -29.30 8.79 -3.97
C ASP A 209 -28.15 9.80 -4.19
N LEU A 210 -26.89 9.34 -4.20
CA LEU A 210 -25.70 10.18 -4.36
C LEU A 210 -25.77 11.45 -3.49
N PRO A 211 -25.96 11.35 -2.14
CA PRO A 211 -26.19 12.50 -1.27
C PRO A 211 -24.96 13.40 -1.18
N ASP A 212 -25.18 14.69 -0.94
CA ASP A 212 -24.10 15.60 -0.57
C ASP A 212 -23.39 15.12 0.70
N GLY A 213 -22.06 15.26 0.73
CA GLY A 213 -21.24 14.98 1.89
C GLY A 213 -20.80 16.27 2.62
N LYS A 214 -20.06 16.10 3.73
CA LYS A 214 -19.47 17.22 4.47
C LYS A 214 -18.28 17.81 3.68
N PRO A 215 -18.30 19.11 3.33
CA PRO A 215 -17.19 19.75 2.63
C PRO A 215 -15.90 19.78 3.46
N GLY A 216 -14.78 19.48 2.82
CA GLY A 216 -13.42 19.67 3.34
C GLY A 216 -12.88 21.09 3.09
N ILE A 217 -11.55 21.27 3.25
CA ILE A 217 -10.87 22.58 3.13
C ILE A 217 -10.97 23.20 1.73
N ASN A 218 -11.10 22.37 0.70
CA ASN A 218 -11.23 22.78 -0.71
C ASN A 218 -12.69 22.99 -1.16
N GLY A 219 -13.67 22.84 -0.24
CA GLY A 219 -15.09 23.04 -0.52
C GLY A 219 -15.83 21.82 -1.05
N TYR A 220 -15.16 20.71 -1.31
CA TYR A 220 -15.76 19.43 -1.75
C TYR A 220 -15.80 18.42 -0.61
N ALA A 221 -16.75 17.48 -0.67
CA ALA A 221 -16.78 16.32 0.22
C ALA A 221 -15.67 15.32 -0.16
N SER A 222 -15.25 14.48 0.80
CA SER A 222 -14.23 13.47 0.56
C SER A 222 -14.60 12.52 -0.59
N PHE A 223 -13.63 12.10 -1.39
CA PHE A 223 -13.80 11.05 -2.41
C PHE A 223 -14.24 9.70 -1.81
N ASN A 224 -14.06 9.51 -0.50
CA ASN A 224 -14.53 8.32 0.25
C ASN A 224 -16.01 8.42 0.69
N GLU A 225 -16.70 9.54 0.45
CA GLU A 225 -18.11 9.70 0.84
C GLU A 225 -19.00 8.54 0.34
N PRO A 226 -18.80 8.00 -0.90
CA PRO A 226 -19.57 6.85 -1.38
C PRO A 226 -19.13 5.48 -0.87
N ALA A 227 -18.06 5.36 -0.08
CA ALA A 227 -17.48 4.07 0.32
C ALA A 227 -18.48 3.19 1.09
N ASN A 228 -18.28 1.87 0.98
CA ASN A 228 -19.09 0.84 1.65
C ASN A 228 -20.60 0.95 1.31
N GLY A 229 -20.91 1.19 0.04
CA GLY A 229 -22.29 1.27 -0.43
C GLY A 229 -23.06 -0.04 -0.21
N PRO A 230 -24.41 0.01 -0.33
CA PRO A 230 -25.30 -1.05 0.19
C PRO A 230 -25.09 -2.44 -0.44
N HIS A 231 -24.55 -2.52 -1.65
CA HIS A 231 -24.39 -3.77 -2.39
C HIS A 231 -22.94 -4.29 -2.46
N VAL A 232 -21.97 -3.63 -1.81
CA VAL A 232 -20.55 -4.01 -1.92
C VAL A 232 -20.31 -5.46 -1.52
N HIS A 233 -20.89 -5.91 -0.41
CA HIS A 233 -20.73 -7.28 0.07
C HIS A 233 -21.41 -8.32 -0.84
N GLU A 234 -22.57 -7.96 -1.43
CA GLU A 234 -23.25 -8.83 -2.43
C GLU A 234 -22.36 -9.04 -3.66
N TYR A 235 -21.72 -7.97 -4.16
CA TYR A 235 -20.82 -8.04 -5.32
C TYR A 235 -19.57 -8.84 -5.03
N LEU A 236 -18.99 -8.71 -3.83
CA LEU A 236 -17.81 -9.46 -3.43
C LEU A 236 -18.13 -10.96 -3.21
N GLN A 237 -19.31 -11.28 -2.68
CA GLN A 237 -19.77 -12.67 -2.56
C GLN A 237 -20.02 -13.29 -3.93
N GLU A 238 -20.62 -12.55 -4.88
CA GLU A 238 -20.76 -12.97 -6.26
C GLU A 238 -19.40 -13.22 -6.93
N MET A 239 -18.44 -12.31 -6.72
CA MET A 239 -17.05 -12.46 -7.18
C MET A 239 -16.41 -13.71 -6.59
N ARG A 240 -16.57 -13.94 -5.29
CA ARG A 240 -16.05 -15.13 -4.62
C ARG A 240 -16.60 -16.41 -5.24
N GLU A 241 -17.91 -16.48 -5.42
CA GLU A 241 -18.59 -17.64 -5.98
C GLU A 241 -18.18 -17.90 -7.43
N LYS A 242 -18.13 -16.88 -8.28
CA LYS A 242 -17.89 -17.00 -9.73
C LYS A 242 -16.41 -17.07 -10.11
N VAL A 243 -15.51 -16.55 -9.27
CA VAL A 243 -14.09 -16.38 -9.61
C VAL A 243 -13.18 -17.02 -8.56
N LEU A 244 -13.17 -16.48 -7.34
CA LEU A 244 -12.12 -16.78 -6.37
C LEU A 244 -12.16 -18.22 -5.83
N ASN A 245 -13.33 -18.86 -5.83
CA ASN A 245 -13.46 -20.28 -5.48
C ASN A 245 -12.91 -21.24 -6.56
N ASN A 246 -12.55 -20.73 -7.74
CA ASN A 246 -12.00 -21.55 -8.82
C ASN A 246 -10.50 -21.84 -8.66
N ALA A 247 -9.80 -21.17 -7.73
CA ALA A 247 -8.37 -21.33 -7.48
C ALA A 247 -8.03 -21.05 -6.00
N ASP A 248 -6.89 -21.56 -5.54
CA ASP A 248 -6.35 -21.25 -4.20
C ASP A 248 -5.61 -19.91 -4.25
N THR A 249 -6.34 -18.83 -4.07
CA THR A 249 -5.88 -17.47 -4.26
C THR A 249 -5.63 -16.73 -2.95
N ILE A 250 -4.75 -15.73 -2.98
CA ILE A 250 -4.68 -14.66 -1.98
C ILE A 250 -5.42 -13.42 -2.51
N THR A 251 -6.23 -12.80 -1.64
CA THR A 251 -6.94 -11.56 -1.97
C THR A 251 -6.81 -10.54 -0.85
N VAL A 252 -6.49 -9.31 -1.23
CA VAL A 252 -6.47 -8.17 -0.31
C VAL A 252 -7.21 -6.99 -0.93
N GLY A 253 -8.17 -6.42 -0.21
CA GLY A 253 -8.93 -5.26 -0.64
C GLY A 253 -8.36 -3.97 -0.08
N GLU A 254 -8.13 -2.99 -0.93
CA GLU A 254 -7.88 -1.63 -0.46
C GLU A 254 -9.19 -0.96 -0.07
N CYS A 255 -9.30 -0.60 1.21
CA CYS A 255 -10.53 -0.08 1.79
C CYS A 255 -10.25 1.23 2.56
N SER A 256 -10.06 2.33 1.83
CA SER A 256 -9.94 3.66 2.43
C SER A 256 -11.19 4.00 3.27
N GLY A 257 -10.98 4.52 4.47
CA GLY A 257 -12.08 4.88 5.37
C GLY A 257 -12.89 3.70 5.94
N VAL A 258 -12.40 2.45 5.80
CA VAL A 258 -13.06 1.28 6.35
C VAL A 258 -13.05 1.31 7.88
N THR A 259 -14.21 1.06 8.48
CA THR A 259 -14.30 0.84 9.93
C THR A 259 -13.94 -0.60 10.27
N LEU A 260 -13.59 -0.84 11.54
CA LEU A 260 -13.32 -2.20 12.02
C LEU A 260 -14.51 -3.16 11.79
N GLU A 261 -15.76 -2.65 11.95
CA GLU A 261 -16.95 -3.47 11.76
C GLU A 261 -17.20 -3.82 10.29
N GLU A 262 -16.89 -2.90 9.36
CA GLU A 262 -16.91 -3.22 7.94
C GLU A 262 -15.80 -4.19 7.55
N ALA A 263 -14.58 -4.00 8.06
CA ALA A 263 -13.46 -4.90 7.80
C ALA A 263 -13.76 -6.36 8.21
N LYS A 264 -14.47 -6.55 9.32
CA LYS A 264 -14.95 -7.88 9.76
C LYS A 264 -15.88 -8.55 8.74
N LYS A 265 -16.59 -7.78 7.92
CA LYS A 265 -17.44 -8.34 6.86
C LYS A 265 -16.61 -8.72 5.65
N TYR A 266 -15.72 -7.82 5.18
CA TYR A 266 -14.86 -8.05 4.02
C TYR A 266 -13.93 -9.26 4.18
N ALA A 267 -13.36 -9.45 5.37
CA ALA A 267 -12.24 -10.36 5.60
C ALA A 267 -12.53 -11.44 6.65
N ARG A 268 -13.78 -11.87 6.76
CA ARG A 268 -14.18 -12.93 7.71
C ARG A 268 -13.45 -14.23 7.45
N SER A 269 -13.19 -14.94 8.53
CA SER A 269 -12.53 -16.25 8.49
C SER A 269 -13.29 -17.36 7.75
N ASP A 270 -14.59 -17.14 7.43
CA ASP A 270 -15.39 -18.05 6.59
C ASP A 270 -15.14 -17.87 5.08
N GLU A 271 -14.25 -16.95 4.71
CA GLU A 271 -13.76 -16.70 3.34
C GLU A 271 -14.88 -16.48 2.29
N LYS A 272 -15.96 -15.82 2.69
CA LYS A 272 -17.07 -15.52 1.77
C LYS A 272 -16.78 -14.37 0.82
N GLU A 273 -15.81 -13.54 1.14
CA GLU A 273 -15.40 -12.39 0.35
C GLU A 273 -13.89 -12.41 0.13
N LEU A 274 -13.12 -11.58 0.84
CA LEU A 274 -11.68 -11.43 0.72
C LEU A 274 -10.94 -12.15 1.86
N ASN A 275 -9.63 -12.35 1.70
CA ASN A 275 -8.81 -12.90 2.77
C ASN A 275 -8.43 -11.83 3.81
N MET A 276 -8.18 -10.58 3.37
CA MET A 276 -7.82 -9.45 4.22
C MET A 276 -8.13 -8.12 3.54
N VAL A 277 -8.01 -7.02 4.28
CA VAL A 277 -8.13 -5.65 3.76
C VAL A 277 -6.95 -4.79 4.21
N PHE A 278 -6.56 -3.83 3.38
CA PHE A 278 -5.76 -2.69 3.80
C PHE A 278 -6.67 -1.65 4.45
N GLN A 279 -6.36 -1.28 5.67
CA GLN A 279 -6.93 -0.16 6.39
C GLN A 279 -5.89 0.96 6.49
N PHE A 280 -6.30 2.22 6.62
CA PHE A 280 -5.41 3.37 6.56
C PHE A 280 -5.38 4.20 7.85
N GLU A 281 -6.10 3.81 8.92
CA GLU A 281 -6.15 4.61 10.15
C GLU A 281 -4.76 4.89 10.73
N HIS A 282 -3.82 3.94 10.64
CA HIS A 282 -2.45 4.15 11.10
C HIS A 282 -1.62 5.05 10.17
N MET A 283 -2.06 5.24 8.92
CA MET A 283 -1.47 6.20 7.99
C MET A 283 -1.96 7.64 8.25
N ASP A 284 -3.07 7.80 8.96
CA ASP A 284 -3.71 9.09 9.19
C ASP A 284 -3.30 9.73 10.54
N VAL A 285 -2.53 9.03 11.39
CA VAL A 285 -2.14 9.53 12.73
C VAL A 285 -1.28 10.80 12.68
N ASP A 286 -0.61 11.07 11.56
CA ASP A 286 0.19 12.26 11.30
C ASP A 286 -0.47 13.22 10.28
N ALA A 287 -1.79 13.10 10.11
CA ALA A 287 -2.63 14.00 9.31
C ALA A 287 -3.58 14.78 10.19
N ASP A 288 -4.04 15.93 9.72
CA ASP A 288 -5.18 16.63 10.30
C ASP A 288 -6.49 16.01 9.75
N ALA A 289 -7.59 16.15 10.47
CA ALA A 289 -8.84 15.42 10.19
C ALA A 289 -9.35 15.52 8.73
N ASP A 290 -9.10 16.63 8.06
CA ASP A 290 -9.59 16.89 6.70
C ASP A 290 -8.44 17.25 5.73
N ASN A 291 -7.15 17.04 6.12
CA ASN A 291 -6.01 17.46 5.31
C ASN A 291 -4.74 16.64 5.63
N LYS A 292 -4.19 15.97 4.63
CA LYS A 292 -2.91 15.25 4.75
C LYS A 292 -1.68 16.17 4.62
N TRP A 293 -1.84 17.35 4.03
CA TRP A 293 -0.78 18.32 3.80
C TRP A 293 -0.51 19.14 5.06
N THR A 294 0.32 18.62 5.95
CA THR A 294 0.56 19.15 7.29
C THR A 294 1.95 18.77 7.81
N ASP A 295 2.44 19.54 8.78
CA ASP A 295 3.66 19.26 9.54
C ASP A 295 3.39 18.42 10.82
N LYS A 296 2.14 17.99 11.06
CA LYS A 296 1.80 17.15 12.21
C LYS A 296 2.72 15.92 12.25
N LYS A 297 3.30 15.67 13.40
CA LYS A 297 4.09 14.48 13.67
C LYS A 297 3.20 13.39 14.28
N MET A 298 3.58 12.15 14.05
CA MET A 298 2.95 11.01 14.69
C MET A 298 3.05 11.12 16.23
N ASP A 299 1.92 10.92 16.92
CA ASP A 299 1.90 10.59 18.35
C ASP A 299 1.92 9.06 18.49
N LEU A 300 2.93 8.52 19.17
CA LEU A 300 3.08 7.07 19.33
C LEU A 300 1.90 6.45 20.10
N ARG A 301 1.25 7.20 20.99
CA ARG A 301 0.06 6.72 21.71
C ARG A 301 -1.12 6.52 20.76
N GLU A 302 -1.32 7.46 19.82
CA GLU A 302 -2.36 7.32 18.77
C GLU A 302 -2.04 6.12 17.86
N MET A 303 -0.80 5.97 17.41
CA MET A 303 -0.35 4.83 16.61
C MET A 303 -0.61 3.50 17.32
N LYS A 304 -0.20 3.38 18.59
CA LYS A 304 -0.44 2.18 19.42
C LYS A 304 -1.93 1.88 19.58
N ALA A 305 -2.75 2.91 19.83
CA ALA A 305 -4.19 2.75 19.98
C ALA A 305 -4.84 2.21 18.70
N VAL A 306 -4.47 2.75 17.55
CA VAL A 306 -4.97 2.30 16.23
C VAL A 306 -4.54 0.86 15.96
N LEU A 307 -3.24 0.55 16.02
CA LEU A 307 -2.75 -0.80 15.73
C LEU A 307 -3.33 -1.84 16.70
N THR A 308 -3.46 -1.50 18.00
CA THR A 308 -4.09 -2.38 19.01
C THR A 308 -5.57 -2.61 18.70
N LYS A 309 -6.30 -1.56 18.32
CA LYS A 309 -7.71 -1.66 17.90
C LYS A 309 -7.88 -2.71 16.79
N TRP A 310 -7.01 -2.67 15.77
CA TRP A 310 -7.05 -3.60 14.65
C TRP A 310 -6.58 -5.00 15.03
N GLN A 311 -5.51 -5.13 15.82
CA GLN A 311 -5.04 -6.42 16.32
C GLN A 311 -6.11 -7.13 17.15
N LYS A 312 -6.67 -6.45 18.14
CA LYS A 312 -7.70 -7.02 19.04
C LYS A 312 -9.07 -7.16 18.38
N GLY A 313 -9.41 -6.21 17.53
CA GLY A 313 -10.73 -6.19 16.89
C GLY A 313 -10.94 -7.25 15.83
N LEU A 314 -9.88 -7.70 15.16
CA LEU A 314 -9.94 -8.77 14.17
C LEU A 314 -9.56 -10.15 14.73
N GLU A 315 -9.06 -10.24 15.97
CA GLU A 315 -8.64 -11.49 16.61
C GLU A 315 -9.76 -12.55 16.50
N ASP A 316 -9.42 -13.74 15.97
CA ASP A 316 -10.32 -14.88 15.72
C ASP A 316 -11.51 -14.64 14.76
N ILE A 317 -11.71 -13.42 14.25
CA ILE A 317 -12.82 -13.06 13.37
C ILE A 317 -12.37 -12.89 11.92
N ALA A 318 -11.28 -12.13 11.72
CA ALA A 318 -10.76 -11.77 10.41
C ALA A 318 -9.22 -11.68 10.46
N TRP A 319 -8.59 -11.29 9.36
CA TRP A 319 -7.13 -11.28 9.26
C TRP A 319 -6.59 -9.90 8.89
N ASN A 320 -5.51 -9.45 9.57
CA ASN A 320 -4.84 -8.18 9.28
C ASN A 320 -3.89 -8.29 8.08
N SER A 321 -3.79 -7.23 7.29
CA SER A 321 -2.61 -6.88 6.51
C SER A 321 -1.72 -5.94 7.32
N LEU A 322 -0.42 -6.10 7.23
CA LEU A 322 0.55 -5.33 8.02
C LEU A 322 1.50 -4.59 7.06
N PHE A 323 1.54 -3.27 7.12
CA PHE A 323 2.40 -2.46 6.26
C PHE A 323 2.74 -1.10 6.90
N TRP A 324 3.92 -0.56 6.61
CA TRP A 324 4.32 0.79 6.95
C TRP A 324 4.25 1.75 5.79
N GLU A 325 4.44 1.26 4.57
CA GLU A 325 4.47 2.07 3.35
C GLU A 325 3.99 1.26 2.15
N ASN A 326 3.66 1.95 1.07
CA ASN A 326 3.35 1.40 -0.24
C ASN A 326 3.66 2.45 -1.31
N HIS A 327 3.26 2.23 -2.56
CA HIS A 327 3.45 3.16 -3.67
C HIS A 327 2.67 4.50 -3.55
N ASP A 328 1.76 4.61 -2.57
CA ASP A 328 0.94 5.80 -2.30
C ASP A 328 1.28 6.48 -0.95
N GLN A 329 2.30 5.99 -0.25
CA GLN A 329 2.73 6.51 1.04
C GLN A 329 4.21 6.91 1.00
N PRO A 330 4.61 7.98 1.69
CA PRO A 330 6.02 8.33 1.80
C PRO A 330 6.81 7.24 2.55
N ARG A 331 8.14 7.28 2.44
CA ARG A 331 9.02 6.29 3.06
C ARG A 331 8.88 6.27 4.58
N SER A 332 8.69 5.10 5.15
CA SER A 332 8.36 4.90 6.56
C SER A 332 9.47 5.36 7.51
N VAL A 333 10.73 5.13 7.18
CA VAL A 333 11.87 5.55 8.01
C VAL A 333 11.94 7.07 8.14
N SER A 334 11.67 7.81 7.06
CA SER A 334 11.60 9.28 7.05
C SER A 334 10.35 9.83 7.74
N ARG A 335 9.27 9.05 7.75
CA ARG A 335 7.97 9.47 8.28
C ARG A 335 7.84 9.25 9.77
N TYR A 336 8.25 8.07 10.26
CA TYR A 336 7.95 7.58 11.61
C TYR A 336 9.18 7.39 12.50
N ALA A 337 10.39 7.54 11.96
CA ALA A 337 11.63 7.36 12.69
C ALA A 337 12.67 8.43 12.34
N ASP A 338 13.95 8.10 12.31
CA ASP A 338 15.05 9.02 12.02
C ASP A 338 15.88 8.46 10.85
N ASP A 339 15.83 9.15 9.72
CA ASP A 339 16.57 8.81 8.49
C ASP A 339 17.96 9.46 8.39
N SER A 340 18.43 10.12 9.47
CA SER A 340 19.79 10.65 9.54
C SER A 340 20.82 9.52 9.49
N ALA A 341 22.01 9.81 8.96
CA ALA A 341 23.10 8.85 8.88
C ALA A 341 23.45 8.19 10.24
N LYS A 342 23.11 8.82 11.35
CA LYS A 342 23.37 8.31 12.70
C LYS A 342 22.41 7.18 13.09
N TYR A 343 21.14 7.30 12.73
CA TYR A 343 20.09 6.42 13.24
C TYR A 343 19.34 5.65 12.17
N HIS A 344 19.64 5.88 10.88
CA HIS A 344 18.95 5.29 9.74
C HIS A 344 18.75 3.76 9.87
N ASP A 345 19.83 3.00 10.01
CA ASP A 345 19.77 1.54 10.01
C ASP A 345 18.99 0.98 11.22
N VAL A 346 19.24 1.55 12.40
CA VAL A 346 18.54 1.09 13.62
C VAL A 346 17.06 1.50 13.59
N SER A 347 16.73 2.65 13.00
CA SER A 347 15.36 3.11 12.80
C SER A 347 14.58 2.20 11.84
N ALA A 348 15.15 1.86 10.68
CA ALA A 348 14.54 0.96 9.73
C ALA A 348 14.31 -0.44 10.32
N LYS A 349 15.29 -0.97 11.04
CA LYS A 349 15.18 -2.27 11.75
C LYS A 349 14.15 -2.24 12.89
N MET A 350 14.04 -1.13 13.61
CA MET A 350 13.04 -0.96 14.67
C MET A 350 11.62 -0.98 14.10
N LEU A 351 11.36 -0.23 13.02
CA LEU A 351 10.06 -0.25 12.34
C LEU A 351 9.72 -1.65 11.83
N ALA A 352 10.68 -2.34 11.21
CA ALA A 352 10.51 -3.71 10.75
C ALA A 352 10.14 -4.65 11.90
N THR A 353 10.86 -4.61 13.02
CA THR A 353 10.57 -5.45 14.21
C THR A 353 9.16 -5.19 14.71
N CYS A 354 8.79 -3.92 14.86
CA CYS A 354 7.50 -3.52 15.39
C CYS A 354 6.34 -4.17 14.63
N ILE A 355 6.35 -4.14 13.30
CA ILE A 355 5.21 -4.60 12.52
C ILE A 355 5.28 -6.10 12.15
N HIS A 356 6.48 -6.64 11.87
CA HIS A 356 6.61 -8.05 11.50
C HIS A 356 6.27 -9.02 12.63
N MET A 357 6.33 -8.57 13.88
CA MET A 357 5.96 -9.39 15.05
C MET A 357 4.47 -9.34 15.39
N MET A 358 3.64 -8.56 14.69
CA MET A 358 2.19 -8.51 14.87
C MET A 358 1.48 -9.67 14.16
N GLN A 359 0.21 -9.93 14.53
CA GLN A 359 -0.64 -10.90 13.85
C GLN A 359 -1.19 -10.30 12.56
N GLY A 360 -0.90 -10.93 11.44
CA GLY A 360 -1.31 -10.47 10.11
C GLY A 360 -0.31 -10.88 9.04
N THR A 361 -0.61 -10.64 7.78
CA THR A 361 0.31 -10.86 6.66
C THR A 361 1.12 -9.59 6.39
N PRO A 362 2.46 -9.61 6.51
CA PRO A 362 3.30 -8.46 6.22
C PRO A 362 3.38 -8.17 4.71
N TYR A 363 3.32 -6.90 4.37
CA TYR A 363 3.55 -6.35 3.04
C TYR A 363 4.78 -5.44 3.11
N VAL A 364 5.82 -5.81 2.39
CA VAL A 364 7.08 -5.06 2.29
C VAL A 364 7.09 -4.34 0.95
N TYR A 365 7.17 -3.03 0.97
CA TYR A 365 7.26 -2.25 -0.27
C TYR A 365 8.70 -2.21 -0.78
N GLN A 366 8.91 -2.26 -2.11
CA GLN A 366 10.25 -2.20 -2.71
C GLN A 366 11.09 -1.05 -2.13
N GLY A 367 12.26 -1.39 -1.61
CA GLY A 367 13.20 -0.45 -0.98
C GLY A 367 13.02 -0.27 0.53
N GLU A 368 11.91 -0.73 1.12
CA GLU A 368 11.73 -0.74 2.56
C GLU A 368 12.78 -1.61 3.26
N GLU A 369 13.11 -2.75 2.65
CA GLU A 369 14.16 -3.67 3.10
C GLU A 369 15.58 -3.12 3.04
N LEU A 370 15.76 -1.97 2.36
CA LEU A 370 17.04 -1.23 2.33
C LEU A 370 17.02 0.00 3.23
N GLY A 371 15.85 0.36 3.77
CA GLY A 371 15.62 1.62 4.44
C GLY A 371 15.67 2.82 3.48
N MET A 372 15.16 2.70 2.25
CA MET A 372 15.07 3.84 1.33
C MET A 372 14.28 4.99 1.97
N THR A 373 14.73 6.22 1.75
CA THR A 373 14.23 7.44 2.40
C THR A 373 13.42 8.31 1.44
N ASN A 374 12.72 9.32 1.99
CA ASN A 374 12.16 10.39 1.20
C ASN A 374 13.24 11.15 0.43
N VAL A 375 12.83 11.83 -0.64
CA VAL A 375 13.71 12.55 -1.56
C VAL A 375 13.69 14.03 -1.27
N PRO A 376 14.86 14.72 -1.30
CA PRO A 376 14.94 16.17 -1.08
C PRO A 376 14.52 16.95 -2.34
N PHE A 377 13.25 16.90 -2.74
CA PHE A 377 12.71 17.70 -3.83
C PHE A 377 12.83 19.20 -3.50
N THR A 378 13.17 20.02 -4.49
CA THR A 378 13.39 21.45 -4.34
C THR A 378 12.46 22.33 -5.15
N SER A 379 11.74 21.76 -6.10
CA SER A 379 10.78 22.44 -6.99
C SER A 379 9.60 21.54 -7.32
N ILE A 380 8.42 22.14 -7.51
CA ILE A 380 7.22 21.44 -7.97
C ILE A 380 7.43 20.73 -9.32
N ASP A 381 8.29 21.24 -10.18
CA ASP A 381 8.60 20.66 -11.49
C ASP A 381 9.27 19.29 -11.43
N GLN A 382 9.79 18.90 -10.25
CA GLN A 382 10.40 17.59 -10.03
C GLN A 382 9.39 16.49 -9.73
N PHE A 383 8.18 16.88 -9.34
CA PHE A 383 7.09 15.92 -9.06
C PHE A 383 6.44 15.42 -10.36
N ARG A 384 5.96 14.19 -10.31
CA ARG A 384 5.28 13.50 -11.42
C ARG A 384 3.87 13.06 -11.03
N ASP A 385 3.59 13.02 -9.75
CA ASP A 385 2.33 12.56 -9.18
C ASP A 385 1.21 13.59 -9.32
N LEU A 386 0.08 13.17 -9.91
CA LEU A 386 -1.11 14.00 -10.10
C LEU A 386 -1.63 14.62 -8.79
N ASP A 387 -1.66 13.84 -7.72
CA ASP A 387 -2.12 14.29 -6.41
C ASP A 387 -1.30 15.48 -5.92
N SER A 388 0.03 15.39 -6.02
CA SER A 388 0.96 16.46 -5.61
C SER A 388 0.84 17.69 -6.48
N ILE A 389 0.81 17.53 -7.80
CA ILE A 389 0.75 18.63 -8.78
C ILE A 389 -0.59 19.36 -8.67
N ASN A 390 -1.69 18.62 -8.61
CA ASN A 390 -3.02 19.21 -8.52
C ASN A 390 -3.28 19.87 -7.18
N ALA A 391 -2.81 19.27 -6.06
CA ALA A 391 -2.92 19.90 -4.74
C ALA A 391 -2.12 21.21 -4.67
N TYR A 392 -0.92 21.25 -5.27
CA TYR A 392 -0.15 22.50 -5.34
C TYR A 392 -0.91 23.57 -6.13
N ARG A 393 -1.41 23.23 -7.32
CA ARG A 393 -2.21 24.16 -8.12
C ARG A 393 -3.44 24.65 -7.37
N GLU A 394 -4.26 23.74 -6.84
CA GLU A 394 -5.51 24.08 -6.16
C GLU A 394 -5.26 24.92 -4.89
N LEU A 395 -4.38 24.44 -3.98
CA LEU A 395 -4.25 25.03 -2.64
C LEU A 395 -3.29 26.22 -2.58
N VAL A 396 -2.35 26.34 -3.53
CA VAL A 396 -1.39 27.45 -3.59
C VAL A 396 -1.78 28.49 -4.63
N GLU A 397 -2.00 28.05 -5.90
CA GLU A 397 -2.16 28.99 -7.02
C GLU A 397 -3.60 29.51 -7.16
N GLU A 398 -4.62 28.66 -6.93
CA GLU A 398 -6.03 29.00 -7.14
C GLU A 398 -6.69 29.52 -5.85
N GLN A 399 -6.61 28.75 -4.76
CA GLN A 399 -7.33 29.06 -3.52
C GLN A 399 -6.50 29.82 -2.47
N HIS A 400 -5.17 29.85 -2.63
CA HIS A 400 -4.24 30.53 -1.69
C HIS A 400 -4.39 30.08 -0.21
N VAL A 401 -4.65 28.78 0.00
CA VAL A 401 -4.75 28.18 1.34
C VAL A 401 -3.37 28.09 2.00
N PHE A 402 -2.35 27.72 1.22
CA PHE A 402 -0.95 27.61 1.66
C PHE A 402 -0.04 28.50 0.82
N THR A 403 1.08 28.90 1.42
CA THR A 403 2.21 29.48 0.67
C THR A 403 2.93 28.37 -0.12
N ALA A 404 3.65 28.76 -1.18
CA ALA A 404 4.48 27.82 -1.95
C ALA A 404 5.53 27.10 -1.08
N GLU A 405 6.12 27.82 -0.11
CA GLU A 405 7.10 27.25 0.82
C GLU A 405 6.49 26.21 1.75
N GLU A 406 5.31 26.49 2.34
CA GLU A 406 4.58 25.53 3.17
C GLU A 406 4.21 24.27 2.39
N MET A 407 3.62 24.44 1.21
CA MET A 407 3.22 23.31 0.39
C MET A 407 4.41 22.46 -0.06
N MET A 408 5.53 23.07 -0.42
CA MET A 408 6.75 22.31 -0.76
C MET A 408 7.27 21.48 0.43
N ARG A 409 7.20 22.00 1.68
CA ARG A 409 7.55 21.21 2.87
C ARG A 409 6.61 20.00 3.03
N TYR A 410 5.31 20.22 2.85
CA TYR A 410 4.31 19.13 2.96
C TYR A 410 4.51 18.08 1.85
N LEU A 411 4.75 18.52 0.62
CA LEU A 411 5.02 17.62 -0.51
C LEU A 411 6.28 16.75 -0.27
N CYS A 412 7.37 17.35 0.19
CA CYS A 412 8.59 16.60 0.52
C CYS A 412 8.36 15.54 1.60
N ARG A 413 7.39 15.74 2.49
CA ARG A 413 7.05 14.77 3.55
C ARG A 413 6.02 13.74 3.13
N LYS A 414 5.02 14.13 2.33
CA LYS A 414 3.78 13.37 2.14
C LYS A 414 3.50 12.91 0.72
N SER A 415 4.23 13.46 -0.28
CA SER A 415 4.00 13.09 -1.68
C SER A 415 4.25 11.59 -1.92
N ARG A 416 3.40 10.99 -2.76
CA ARG A 416 3.54 9.63 -3.26
C ARG A 416 4.86 9.44 -4.05
N ASP A 417 5.38 10.49 -4.68
CA ASP A 417 6.64 10.44 -5.44
C ASP A 417 7.85 10.04 -4.60
N ASN A 418 7.81 10.24 -3.26
CA ASN A 418 8.84 9.75 -2.35
C ASN A 418 9.01 8.22 -2.42
N ALA A 419 7.92 7.49 -2.62
CA ALA A 419 7.92 6.04 -2.77
C ALA A 419 8.20 5.58 -4.22
N ARG A 420 8.08 6.48 -5.21
CA ARG A 420 8.14 6.15 -6.64
C ARG A 420 9.48 6.38 -7.29
N THR A 421 10.47 6.85 -6.52
CA THR A 421 11.85 6.98 -7.01
C THR A 421 12.45 5.62 -7.37
N PRO A 422 13.40 5.57 -8.32
CA PRO A 422 14.04 4.34 -8.74
C PRO A 422 14.63 3.55 -7.58
N PHE A 423 14.47 2.23 -7.61
CA PHE A 423 15.08 1.32 -6.65
C PHE A 423 16.61 1.42 -6.69
N GLN A 424 17.24 1.43 -5.54
CA GLN A 424 18.68 1.65 -5.38
C GLN A 424 19.44 0.31 -5.40
N TRP A 425 19.80 -0.18 -6.61
CA TRP A 425 20.51 -1.46 -6.77
C TRP A 425 21.98 -1.38 -6.39
N ASP A 426 22.68 -0.30 -6.81
CA ASP A 426 24.11 -0.13 -6.53
C ASP A 426 24.51 1.35 -6.55
N ASP A 427 25.83 1.60 -6.41
CA ASP A 427 26.44 2.92 -6.37
C ASP A 427 26.85 3.49 -7.76
N SER A 428 26.49 2.81 -8.85
CA SER A 428 26.71 3.26 -10.22
C SER A 428 25.71 4.35 -10.64
N ALA A 429 25.88 4.90 -11.84
CA ALA A 429 24.98 5.91 -12.37
C ALA A 429 23.52 5.44 -12.28
N TYR A 430 22.63 6.38 -11.93
CA TYR A 430 21.19 6.11 -11.76
C TYR A 430 20.88 4.95 -10.79
N ALA A 431 21.74 4.77 -9.77
CA ALA A 431 21.58 3.73 -8.75
C ALA A 431 21.58 2.28 -9.30
N GLY A 432 22.15 2.04 -10.48
CA GLY A 432 22.07 0.74 -11.15
C GLY A 432 20.67 0.36 -11.62
N PHE A 433 19.70 1.26 -11.49
CA PHE A 433 18.32 1.07 -11.96
C PHE A 433 18.26 1.07 -13.49
N SER A 434 18.91 2.04 -14.15
CA SER A 434 18.90 2.26 -15.59
C SER A 434 20.28 2.65 -16.09
N THR A 435 20.49 2.59 -17.42
CA THR A 435 21.67 3.11 -18.13
C THR A 435 21.48 4.54 -18.66
N VAL A 436 20.25 5.07 -18.57
CA VAL A 436 19.89 6.42 -18.98
C VAL A 436 19.15 7.13 -17.85
N GLU A 437 18.83 8.41 -17.99
CA GLU A 437 18.09 9.19 -17.01
C GLU A 437 16.71 8.58 -16.77
N PRO A 438 16.34 8.24 -15.52
CA PRO A 438 15.05 7.66 -15.19
C PRO A 438 13.89 8.66 -15.32
N TRP A 439 12.67 8.15 -15.47
CA TRP A 439 11.43 8.91 -15.60
C TRP A 439 11.15 9.88 -14.43
N ILE A 440 11.70 9.59 -13.26
CA ILE A 440 11.70 10.44 -12.06
C ILE A 440 13.11 10.43 -11.44
N MET A 441 13.44 11.47 -10.70
CA MET A 441 14.79 11.60 -10.11
C MET A 441 15.14 10.45 -9.18
N VAL A 442 16.40 10.06 -9.20
CA VAL A 442 16.97 9.11 -8.24
C VAL A 442 17.24 9.83 -6.91
N ASN A 443 16.96 9.18 -5.79
CA ASN A 443 17.36 9.71 -4.49
C ASN A 443 18.89 9.81 -4.41
N PRO A 444 19.47 10.99 -4.16
CA PRO A 444 20.94 11.17 -4.19
C PRO A 444 21.70 10.32 -3.17
N ASN A 445 21.04 9.77 -2.15
CA ASN A 445 21.66 8.91 -1.14
C ASN A 445 21.92 7.47 -1.61
N TYR A 446 21.62 7.13 -2.87
CA TYR A 446 21.82 5.77 -3.43
C TYR A 446 23.27 5.27 -3.33
N LYS A 447 24.24 6.19 -3.23
CA LYS A 447 25.64 5.82 -3.03
C LYS A 447 25.91 5.18 -1.67
N GLU A 448 25.07 5.50 -0.67
CA GLU A 448 25.18 4.96 0.68
C GLU A 448 24.16 3.87 0.95
N ILE A 449 22.91 4.05 0.51
CA ILE A 449 21.81 3.13 0.71
C ILE A 449 21.55 2.40 -0.62
N ASN A 450 21.97 1.15 -0.76
CA ASN A 450 21.71 0.33 -1.95
C ASN A 450 21.82 -1.16 -1.68
N ALA A 451 21.19 -1.96 -2.53
CA ALA A 451 21.15 -3.42 -2.40
C ALA A 451 22.54 -4.06 -2.43
N LYS A 452 23.44 -3.62 -3.33
CA LYS A 452 24.80 -4.19 -3.48
C LYS A 452 25.61 -4.09 -2.19
N LYS A 453 25.50 -2.97 -1.46
CA LYS A 453 26.18 -2.82 -0.18
C LYS A 453 25.58 -3.69 0.92
N GLN A 454 24.27 -3.89 0.88
CA GLN A 454 23.53 -4.49 1.99
C GLN A 454 23.36 -6.01 1.90
N VAL A 455 23.26 -6.57 0.70
CA VAL A 455 22.95 -8.00 0.50
C VAL A 455 24.01 -8.92 1.14
N ASP A 456 25.27 -8.54 1.13
CA ASP A 456 26.38 -9.33 1.67
C ASP A 456 26.83 -8.85 3.08
N ASP A 457 26.28 -7.77 3.60
CA ASP A 457 26.55 -7.28 4.96
C ASP A 457 25.56 -7.91 5.96
N PRO A 458 26.01 -8.81 6.86
CA PRO A 458 25.14 -9.50 7.81
C PRO A 458 24.41 -8.58 8.79
N GLU A 459 24.93 -7.35 9.00
CA GLU A 459 24.38 -6.36 9.90
C GLU A 459 23.51 -5.30 9.19
N SER A 460 23.30 -5.42 7.88
CA SER A 460 22.48 -4.50 7.09
C SER A 460 20.99 -4.56 7.43
N VAL A 461 20.23 -3.56 6.96
CA VAL A 461 18.77 -3.55 7.02
C VAL A 461 18.18 -4.72 6.24
N PHE A 462 18.69 -4.99 5.02
CA PHE A 462 18.29 -6.12 4.17
C PHE A 462 18.39 -7.47 4.91
N ASN A 463 19.54 -7.76 5.53
CA ASN A 463 19.73 -9.03 6.23
C ASN A 463 18.93 -9.08 7.55
N TYR A 464 18.58 -7.95 8.14
CA TYR A 464 17.66 -7.89 9.27
C TYR A 464 16.23 -8.27 8.86
N TYR A 465 15.71 -7.72 7.75
CA TYR A 465 14.44 -8.14 7.15
C TYR A 465 14.44 -9.64 6.83
N ARG A 466 15.52 -10.14 6.23
CA ARG A 466 15.68 -11.56 5.93
C ARG A 466 15.61 -12.44 7.20
N LYS A 467 16.21 -12.01 8.31
CA LYS A 467 16.11 -12.69 9.61
C LYS A 467 14.65 -12.69 10.12
N LEU A 468 13.94 -11.54 10.07
CA LEU A 468 12.53 -11.45 10.48
C LEU A 468 11.63 -12.38 9.64
N ILE A 469 11.85 -12.41 8.34
CA ILE A 469 11.11 -13.28 7.40
C ILE A 469 11.37 -14.77 7.70
N ALA A 470 12.60 -15.15 8.00
CA ALA A 470 12.95 -16.52 8.38
C ALA A 470 12.28 -16.91 9.71
N LEU A 471 12.35 -16.04 10.72
CA LEU A 471 11.69 -16.27 12.02
C LEU A 471 10.19 -16.47 11.88
N ARG A 472 9.51 -15.70 11.00
CA ARG A 472 8.09 -15.88 10.75
C ARG A 472 7.75 -17.27 10.18
N LYS A 473 8.61 -17.82 9.31
CA LYS A 473 8.45 -19.18 8.76
C LYS A 473 8.72 -20.28 9.79
N GLU A 474 9.57 -20.01 10.78
CA GLU A 474 9.99 -20.97 11.80
C GLU A 474 9.11 -20.97 13.05
N LYS A 475 8.56 -19.80 13.42
CA LYS A 475 7.85 -19.57 14.70
C LYS A 475 6.37 -19.29 14.48
N GLU A 476 5.52 -20.30 14.70
CA GLU A 476 4.06 -20.16 14.56
C GLU A 476 3.46 -19.03 15.42
N ILE A 477 4.06 -18.76 16.58
CA ILE A 477 3.60 -17.70 17.47
C ILE A 477 3.64 -16.32 16.83
N ILE A 478 4.56 -16.05 15.89
CA ILE A 478 4.61 -14.79 15.15
C ILE A 478 3.37 -14.65 14.27
N VAL A 479 2.93 -15.76 13.65
CA VAL A 479 1.75 -15.77 12.77
C VAL A 479 0.46 -15.80 13.56
N TYR A 480 0.31 -16.76 14.48
CA TYR A 480 -0.97 -17.14 15.08
C TYR A 480 -1.14 -16.72 16.55
N GLY A 481 -0.08 -16.23 17.20
CA GLY A 481 -0.17 -15.77 18.57
C GLY A 481 -1.13 -14.59 18.75
N THR A 482 -1.76 -14.48 19.89
CA THR A 482 -2.56 -13.31 20.29
C THR A 482 -1.66 -12.12 20.63
N TYR A 483 -2.19 -10.93 20.60
CA TYR A 483 -1.49 -9.67 20.84
C TYR A 483 -2.03 -8.97 22.07
N ASP A 484 -1.15 -8.47 22.96
CA ASP A 484 -1.55 -7.60 24.06
C ASP A 484 -0.57 -6.45 24.24
N LEU A 485 -1.11 -5.21 24.24
CA LEU A 485 -0.34 -3.99 24.40
C LEU A 485 0.12 -3.81 25.85
N LEU A 486 1.38 -3.43 26.02
CA LEU A 486 1.95 -2.95 27.28
C LEU A 486 2.33 -1.47 27.15
N LEU A 487 2.41 -0.75 28.26
CA LEU A 487 2.79 0.68 28.31
C LEU A 487 1.98 1.56 27.30
N PRO A 488 0.63 1.54 27.34
CA PRO A 488 -0.18 2.29 26.39
C PRO A 488 0.12 3.80 26.41
N GLU A 489 0.46 4.37 27.56
CA GLU A 489 0.68 5.81 27.77
C GLU A 489 2.12 6.28 27.46
N SER A 490 3.07 5.37 27.17
CA SER A 490 4.44 5.79 26.83
C SER A 490 4.45 6.51 25.47
N GLU A 491 5.11 7.66 25.44
CA GLU A 491 5.31 8.45 24.22
C GLU A 491 6.50 7.98 23.39
N GLU A 492 7.38 7.16 23.96
CA GLU A 492 8.62 6.70 23.34
C GLU A 492 8.64 5.19 23.07
N ILE A 493 8.01 4.37 23.93
CA ILE A 493 8.12 2.90 23.86
C ILE A 493 6.83 2.29 23.34
N TYR A 494 6.96 1.47 22.29
CA TYR A 494 5.97 0.52 21.87
C TYR A 494 6.37 -0.87 22.37
N MET A 495 5.63 -1.38 23.35
CA MET A 495 5.85 -2.69 23.94
C MET A 495 4.57 -3.51 23.86
N TYR A 496 4.69 -4.76 23.44
CA TYR A 496 3.56 -5.70 23.41
C TYR A 496 4.02 -7.14 23.53
N THR A 497 3.10 -8.01 23.90
CA THR A 497 3.34 -9.46 23.95
C THR A 497 2.63 -10.19 22.82
N ARG A 498 3.18 -11.35 22.47
CA ARG A 498 2.51 -12.37 21.65
C ARG A 498 2.40 -13.65 22.49
N THR A 499 1.27 -14.34 22.39
CA THR A 499 1.04 -15.58 23.15
C THR A 499 0.42 -16.66 22.27
N LEU A 500 1.01 -17.86 22.27
CA LEU A 500 0.47 -19.04 21.61
C LEU A 500 0.67 -20.27 22.50
N GLY A 501 -0.37 -20.71 23.19
CA GLY A 501 -0.25 -21.77 24.21
C GLY A 501 0.69 -21.35 25.34
N GLU A 502 1.77 -22.12 25.53
CA GLU A 502 2.80 -21.83 26.54
C GLU A 502 3.89 -20.88 26.03
N GLU A 503 4.00 -20.70 24.70
CA GLU A 503 5.00 -19.84 24.10
C GLU A 503 4.61 -18.37 24.24
N LYS A 504 5.60 -17.53 24.55
CA LYS A 504 5.41 -16.08 24.66
C LYS A 504 6.57 -15.31 24.03
N LEU A 505 6.25 -14.20 23.38
CA LEU A 505 7.22 -13.21 22.94
C LEU A 505 6.92 -11.86 23.60
N LEU A 506 7.96 -11.13 23.93
CA LEU A 506 7.92 -9.72 24.31
C LEU A 506 8.63 -8.91 23.23
N VAL A 507 7.92 -8.00 22.60
CA VAL A 507 8.46 -7.07 21.60
C VAL A 507 8.61 -5.70 22.25
N VAL A 508 9.79 -5.11 22.14
CA VAL A 508 10.11 -3.78 22.68
C VAL A 508 10.72 -2.94 21.57
N CYS A 509 10.15 -1.76 21.29
CA CYS A 509 10.60 -0.82 20.27
C CYS A 509 10.63 0.60 20.84
N ASN A 510 11.77 1.27 20.79
CA ASN A 510 11.92 2.67 21.14
C ASN A 510 11.77 3.54 19.86
N PHE A 511 10.72 4.37 19.81
CA PHE A 511 10.43 5.27 18.69
C PHE A 511 11.06 6.66 18.86
N SER A 512 12.07 6.79 19.72
CA SER A 512 12.66 8.09 20.03
C SER A 512 14.20 8.07 20.01
N GLU A 513 14.80 9.26 19.90
CA GLU A 513 16.24 9.47 20.02
C GLU A 513 16.76 9.47 21.48
N LYS A 514 15.86 9.18 22.44
CA LYS A 514 16.20 9.17 23.87
C LYS A 514 16.52 7.75 24.35
N GLU A 515 17.35 7.67 25.37
CA GLU A 515 17.45 6.48 26.20
C GLU A 515 16.27 6.44 27.19
N VAL A 516 15.54 5.33 27.21
CA VAL A 516 14.33 5.18 28.02
C VAL A 516 14.46 3.98 28.95
N ALA A 517 14.25 4.20 30.25
CA ALA A 517 14.23 3.10 31.22
C ALA A 517 12.89 2.36 31.16
N VAL A 518 12.96 1.03 31.03
CA VAL A 518 11.78 0.16 30.90
C VAL A 518 11.90 -1.01 31.88
N GLU A 519 10.81 -1.33 32.56
CA GLU A 519 10.71 -2.55 33.34
C GLU A 519 10.35 -3.74 32.45
N ILE A 520 11.17 -4.79 32.47
CA ILE A 520 10.91 -6.05 31.79
C ILE A 520 10.00 -6.92 32.66
N PRO A 521 8.84 -7.38 32.15
CA PRO A 521 7.95 -8.26 32.92
C PRO A 521 8.69 -9.49 33.44
N GLU A 522 8.38 -9.90 34.67
CA GLU A 522 9.10 -10.95 35.40
C GLU A 522 9.24 -12.23 34.56
N GLU A 523 8.20 -12.59 33.85
CA GLU A 523 8.18 -13.81 33.06
C GLU A 523 9.22 -13.85 31.92
N PHE A 524 9.70 -12.69 31.41
CA PHE A 524 10.71 -12.59 30.34
C PHE A 524 12.14 -12.36 30.88
N ARG A 525 12.33 -12.13 32.17
CA ARG A 525 13.67 -11.87 32.77
C ARG A 525 14.64 -13.05 32.65
N LYS A 526 14.12 -14.28 32.43
CA LYS A 526 14.91 -15.49 32.20
C LYS A 526 14.83 -15.99 30.73
N GLY A 527 14.23 -15.21 29.84
CA GLY A 527 14.14 -15.51 28.42
C GLY A 527 15.46 -15.31 27.68
N SER A 528 15.40 -15.45 26.39
CA SER A 528 16.51 -15.19 25.46
C SER A 528 16.10 -14.22 24.36
N TYR A 529 17.08 -13.54 23.77
CA TYR A 529 16.83 -12.73 22.58
C TYR A 529 16.50 -13.63 21.39
N LEU A 530 15.41 -13.33 20.72
CA LEU A 530 15.05 -13.92 19.44
C LEU A 530 15.66 -13.11 18.30
N ILE A 531 15.61 -11.78 18.39
CA ILE A 531 16.22 -10.83 17.46
C ILE A 531 16.43 -9.48 18.16
N ALA A 532 17.47 -8.76 17.77
CA ALA A 532 17.75 -7.40 18.25
C ALA A 532 18.44 -6.59 17.13
N ASN A 533 18.18 -5.27 17.05
CA ASN A 533 18.83 -4.36 16.10
C ASN A 533 20.13 -3.71 16.65
N TYR A 534 20.44 -3.98 17.91
CA TYR A 534 21.70 -3.64 18.58
C TYR A 534 22.35 -4.90 19.18
N PRO A 535 23.62 -4.86 19.53
CA PRO A 535 24.26 -5.97 20.27
C PRO A 535 23.49 -6.31 21.55
N GLU A 536 23.21 -7.58 21.74
CA GLU A 536 22.46 -8.11 22.89
C GLU A 536 23.16 -7.80 24.19
N GLY A 537 22.39 -7.42 25.19
CA GLY A 537 22.83 -7.17 26.56
C GLY A 537 22.29 -8.20 27.54
N GLU A 538 22.63 -8.07 28.83
CA GLU A 538 22.02 -8.85 29.89
C GLU A 538 20.56 -8.41 30.10
N ILE A 539 19.63 -9.37 30.14
CA ILE A 539 18.22 -9.11 30.43
C ILE A 539 18.08 -8.86 31.95
N LYS A 540 17.65 -7.66 32.30
CA LYS A 540 17.46 -7.22 33.70
C LYS A 540 16.03 -6.78 33.94
N GLU A 541 15.64 -6.68 35.20
CA GLU A 541 14.36 -6.12 35.60
C GLU A 541 14.16 -4.71 35.05
N GLN A 542 15.16 -3.84 35.20
CA GLN A 542 15.20 -2.52 34.58
C GLN A 542 16.24 -2.52 33.44
N MET A 543 15.80 -2.20 32.26
CA MET A 543 16.67 -2.03 31.10
C MET A 543 16.60 -0.60 30.59
N THR A 544 17.73 -0.05 30.17
CA THR A 544 17.77 1.21 29.42
C THR A 544 17.75 0.90 27.93
N ILE A 545 16.68 1.28 27.28
CA ILE A 545 16.46 1.06 25.85
C ILE A 545 17.08 2.22 25.08
N ARG A 546 18.04 1.91 24.20
CA ARG A 546 18.80 2.90 23.40
C ARG A 546 17.91 3.60 22.36
N PRO A 547 18.35 4.72 21.78
CA PRO A 547 17.62 5.35 20.69
C PRO A 547 17.31 4.39 19.54
N TYR A 548 16.05 4.33 19.13
CA TYR A 548 15.54 3.44 18.06
C TYR A 548 15.92 1.95 18.25
N GLU A 549 16.17 1.52 19.47
CA GLU A 549 16.42 0.12 19.79
C GLU A 549 15.14 -0.70 19.70
N ALA A 550 15.25 -1.87 19.08
CA ALA A 550 14.19 -2.87 19.08
C ALA A 550 14.76 -4.26 19.32
N PHE A 551 14.04 -5.04 20.11
CA PHE A 551 14.35 -6.44 20.33
C PHE A 551 13.10 -7.26 20.65
N VAL A 552 13.22 -8.56 20.47
CA VAL A 552 12.20 -9.54 20.84
C VAL A 552 12.81 -10.54 21.80
N LEU A 553 12.17 -10.72 22.96
CA LEU A 553 12.51 -11.79 23.90
C LEU A 553 11.53 -12.94 23.75
N GLU A 554 12.05 -14.18 23.79
CA GLU A 554 11.24 -15.39 23.85
C GLU A 554 11.35 -16.09 25.20
N LYS A 555 10.25 -16.74 25.61
CA LYS A 555 10.13 -17.54 26.83
C LYS A 555 9.59 -18.90 26.49
#